data_0551fa6c6ee8728a4d2b333f733275e5
#
_entry.id   0551fa6c6ee8728a4d2b333f733275e5
#
_cell.length_a   1.000
_cell.length_b   1.000
_cell.length_c   1.000
_cell.angle_alpha   90.00
_cell.angle_beta   90.00
_cell.angle_gamma   90.00
#
_symmetry.space_group_name_H-M   'P 1'
#
loop_
_entity.id
_entity.type
_entity.pdbx_description
1 polymer ?
#
loop_
_entity_poly.entity_id
_entity_poly.type
_entity_poly.pdbx_seq_one_letter_code
_entity_poly.pdbx_strand_id
1 'polypeptide(L)'
;MGVPVEFLTRDRLKKNPVVDMIGFGSHKVPGGTWSDDASMVLAEMDSIARIKKIDYSEMMKGFVSWVNEAEYTGTGEVFDIGITTRKSLSKYVSGVSPLIMSAIKNVRCNYYRTVPKCLPFLYFYV
;
A
#
# COMPACT_ATOMS: atom_id res chain seq x y z
N MET A 1 4.23 11.16 -8.31
CA MET A 1 4.02 12.61 -8.12
C MET A 1 3.16 12.97 -6.90
N GLY A 2 2.26 12.09 -6.42
CA GLY A 2 1.38 12.37 -5.28
C GLY A 2 2.07 12.46 -3.90
N VAL A 3 3.08 11.64 -3.66
CA VAL A 3 3.77 11.51 -2.36
C VAL A 3 4.20 12.85 -1.72
N PRO A 4 4.88 13.78 -2.42
CA PRO A 4 5.30 15.03 -1.80
C PRO A 4 4.19 16.00 -1.48
N VAL A 5 3.02 15.85 -2.08
CA VAL A 5 1.88 16.79 -1.96
C VAL A 5 0.69 16.19 -1.23
N GLU A 6 0.82 14.99 -0.73
CA GLU A 6 -0.20 14.37 0.11
C GLU A 6 -0.55 15.27 1.30
N PHE A 7 -1.81 15.26 1.69
CA PHE A 7 -2.37 16.15 2.72
C PHE A 7 -2.42 17.65 2.37
N LEU A 8 -1.92 18.10 1.23
CA LEU A 8 -2.09 19.48 0.80
C LEU A 8 -3.53 19.73 0.32
N THR A 9 -4.05 20.94 0.61
CA THR A 9 -5.39 21.32 0.15
C THR A 9 -5.41 21.54 -1.37
N ARG A 10 -6.57 21.31 -1.99
CA ARG A 10 -6.76 21.55 -3.44
C ARG A 10 -6.45 23.00 -3.83
N ASP A 11 -6.79 23.97 -2.98
CA ASP A 11 -6.56 25.39 -3.27
C ASP A 11 -5.07 25.74 -3.24
N ARG A 12 -4.29 25.09 -2.36
CA ARG A 12 -2.83 25.22 -2.36
C ARG A 12 -2.23 24.66 -3.63
N LEU A 13 -2.69 23.49 -4.07
CA LEU A 13 -2.24 22.84 -5.31
C LEU A 13 -2.66 23.59 -6.58
N LYS A 14 -3.84 24.26 -6.57
CA LYS A 14 -4.24 25.14 -7.67
C LYS A 14 -3.34 26.36 -7.81
N LYS A 15 -2.91 26.93 -6.69
CA LYS A 15 -1.99 28.10 -6.69
C LYS A 15 -0.56 27.72 -7.08
N ASN A 16 -0.13 26.52 -6.69
CA ASN A 16 1.21 25.99 -6.95
C ASN A 16 1.07 24.57 -7.52
N PRO A 17 0.75 24.42 -8.81
CA PRO A 17 0.56 23.12 -9.43
C PRO A 17 1.90 22.35 -9.50
N VAL A 18 1.81 21.04 -9.31
CA VAL A 18 2.96 20.14 -9.50
C VAL A 18 3.12 19.87 -10.97
N VAL A 19 4.18 20.36 -11.56
CA VAL A 19 4.47 20.25 -13.01
C VAL A 19 5.64 19.31 -13.32
N ASP A 20 6.32 18.82 -12.29
CA ASP A 20 7.48 17.94 -12.44
C ASP A 20 7.57 16.93 -11.28
N MET A 21 8.55 16.04 -11.34
CA MET A 21 8.89 15.09 -10.27
C MET A 21 9.62 15.82 -9.14
N ILE A 22 8.84 16.24 -8.14
CA ILE A 22 9.38 16.91 -6.95
C ILE A 22 9.61 15.89 -5.82
N GLY A 23 10.49 16.22 -4.89
CA GLY A 23 10.75 15.41 -3.70
C GLY A 23 10.41 16.12 -2.40
N PHE A 24 10.71 15.46 -1.32
CA PHE A 24 10.58 15.88 0.08
C PHE A 24 9.13 16.13 0.52
N GLY A 25 8.59 17.29 0.50
CA GLY A 25 7.18 17.55 0.83
C GLY A 25 6.68 16.87 2.10
N SER A 26 5.50 16.29 2.05
CA SER A 26 4.77 15.72 3.20
C SER A 26 5.49 14.56 3.88
N HIS A 27 6.16 13.71 3.14
CA HIS A 27 6.85 12.52 3.66
C HIS A 27 8.36 12.67 3.75
N LYS A 28 8.92 13.80 3.32
CA LYS A 28 10.36 14.10 3.37
C LYS A 28 11.24 13.07 2.63
N VAL A 29 10.72 12.40 1.63
CA VAL A 29 11.44 11.43 0.80
C VAL A 29 11.91 12.05 -0.52
N PRO A 30 12.97 11.53 -1.16
CA PRO A 30 13.48 12.03 -2.44
C PRO A 30 12.43 11.99 -3.56
N GLY A 31 12.61 12.81 -4.59
CA GLY A 31 11.82 12.75 -5.81
C GLY A 31 11.94 11.37 -6.49
N GLY A 32 10.82 10.85 -6.99
CA GLY A 32 10.77 9.52 -7.59
C GLY A 32 10.46 8.38 -6.61
N THR A 33 10.46 8.64 -5.30
CA THR A 33 10.03 7.64 -4.30
C THR A 33 8.54 7.33 -4.46
N TRP A 34 8.20 6.07 -4.43
CA TRP A 34 6.82 5.57 -4.49
C TRP A 34 6.25 5.28 -3.10
N SER A 35 4.91 5.23 -3.01
CA SER A 35 4.16 5.01 -1.77
C SER A 35 4.01 3.53 -1.40
N ASP A 36 3.33 3.29 -0.29
CA ASP A 36 2.87 1.98 0.19
C ASP A 36 2.06 1.21 -0.88
N ASP A 37 1.20 1.90 -1.64
CA ASP A 37 0.41 1.29 -2.71
C ASP A 37 1.30 0.62 -3.77
N ALA A 38 2.36 1.31 -4.23
CA ALA A 38 3.28 0.75 -5.22
C ALA A 38 4.15 -0.37 -4.63
N SER A 39 4.58 -0.24 -3.37
CA SER A 39 5.32 -1.31 -2.69
C SER A 39 4.51 -2.60 -2.60
N MET A 40 3.22 -2.52 -2.27
CA MET A 40 2.34 -3.68 -2.24
C MET A 40 2.12 -4.27 -3.64
N VAL A 41 1.96 -3.46 -4.67
CA VAL A 41 1.87 -3.94 -6.06
C VAL A 41 3.15 -4.68 -6.47
N LEU A 42 4.31 -4.17 -6.13
CA LEU A 42 5.59 -4.84 -6.42
C LEU A 42 5.70 -6.20 -5.72
N ALA A 43 5.29 -6.28 -4.45
CA ALA A 43 5.25 -7.54 -3.71
C ALA A 43 4.29 -8.57 -4.33
N GLU A 44 3.11 -8.12 -4.79
CA GLU A 44 2.16 -8.98 -5.52
C GLU A 44 2.75 -9.49 -6.83
N MET A 45 3.32 -8.60 -7.63
CA MET A 45 3.94 -8.93 -8.91
C MET A 45 5.10 -9.92 -8.73
N ASP A 46 5.96 -9.71 -7.74
CA ASP A 46 7.05 -10.63 -7.41
C ASP A 46 6.51 -12.01 -7.02
N SER A 47 5.52 -12.06 -6.15
CA SER A 47 4.85 -13.31 -5.76
C SER A 47 4.34 -14.07 -6.99
N ILE A 48 3.58 -13.42 -7.87
CA ILE A 48 3.04 -14.03 -9.08
C ILE A 48 4.17 -14.46 -10.04
N ALA A 49 5.18 -13.61 -10.22
CA ALA A 49 6.31 -13.90 -11.10
C ALA A 49 7.11 -15.13 -10.63
N ARG A 50 7.28 -15.28 -9.32
CA ARG A 50 8.03 -16.38 -8.70
C ARG A 50 7.29 -17.70 -8.76
N ILE A 51 6.01 -17.73 -8.39
CA ILE A 51 5.24 -18.99 -8.28
C ILE A 51 4.31 -19.27 -9.47
N LYS A 52 4.21 -18.35 -10.45
CA LYS A 52 3.41 -18.45 -11.69
C LYS A 52 1.92 -18.69 -11.47
N LYS A 53 1.39 -18.28 -10.33
CA LYS A 53 -0.04 -18.36 -9.99
C LYS A 53 -0.40 -17.28 -8.97
N ILE A 54 -1.69 -17.01 -8.81
CA ILE A 54 -2.19 -16.18 -7.71
C ILE A 54 -2.27 -17.05 -6.44
N ASP A 55 -1.54 -16.64 -5.41
CA ASP A 55 -1.55 -17.29 -4.10
C ASP A 55 -1.53 -16.21 -3.00
N TYR A 56 -2.65 -16.08 -2.33
CA TYR A 56 -2.83 -15.01 -1.34
C TYR A 56 -1.90 -15.13 -0.13
N SER A 57 -1.52 -16.35 0.24
CA SER A 57 -0.57 -16.55 1.33
C SER A 57 0.84 -16.10 0.93
N GLU A 58 1.26 -16.34 -0.31
CA GLU A 58 2.55 -15.85 -0.81
C GLU A 58 2.56 -14.32 -0.96
N MET A 59 1.46 -13.72 -1.45
CA MET A 59 1.32 -12.26 -1.49
C MET A 59 1.42 -11.65 -0.09
N MET A 60 0.74 -12.24 0.91
CA MET A 60 0.80 -11.76 2.29
C MET A 60 2.19 -11.89 2.91
N LYS A 61 2.99 -12.89 2.55
CA LYS A 61 4.39 -12.98 2.94
C LYS A 61 5.19 -11.80 2.39
N GLY A 62 4.99 -11.45 1.12
CA GLY A 62 5.62 -10.28 0.52
C GLY A 62 5.24 -8.98 1.23
N PHE A 63 3.98 -8.80 1.61
CA PHE A 63 3.55 -7.62 2.39
C PHE A 63 4.16 -7.59 3.80
N VAL A 64 4.32 -8.73 4.45
CA VAL A 64 4.99 -8.83 5.76
C VAL A 64 6.48 -8.47 5.62
N SER A 65 7.16 -8.97 4.59
CA SER A 65 8.56 -8.64 4.30
C SER A 65 8.72 -7.15 3.98
N TRP A 66 7.79 -6.57 3.21
CA TRP A 66 7.76 -5.12 3.02
C TRP A 66 7.73 -4.35 4.34
N VAL A 67 6.84 -4.71 5.25
CA VAL A 67 6.68 -3.95 6.52
C VAL A 67 7.83 -4.17 7.48
N ASN A 68 8.39 -5.38 7.56
CA ASN A 68 9.40 -5.73 8.56
C ASN A 68 10.84 -5.49 8.06
N GLU A 69 11.07 -5.66 6.77
CA GLU A 69 12.41 -5.68 6.16
C GLU A 69 12.59 -4.56 5.14
N ALA A 70 11.55 -3.73 4.93
CA ALA A 70 11.51 -2.65 3.94
C ALA A 70 11.77 -3.11 2.50
N GLU A 71 11.51 -4.39 2.18
CA GLU A 71 11.51 -4.87 0.79
C GLU A 71 10.51 -4.09 -0.06
N TYR A 72 10.74 -4.02 -1.35
CA TYR A 72 9.88 -3.31 -2.30
C TYR A 72 9.74 -1.80 -2.03
N THR A 73 10.58 -1.20 -1.18
CA THR A 73 10.61 0.25 -0.96
C THR A 73 11.63 0.95 -1.84
N GLY A 74 11.39 2.22 -2.17
CA GLY A 74 12.33 3.01 -2.95
C GLY A 74 13.50 3.60 -2.16
N THR A 75 13.42 3.57 -0.82
CA THR A 75 14.38 4.24 0.07
C THR A 75 14.99 3.32 1.12
N GLY A 76 14.58 2.06 1.19
CA GLY A 76 14.95 1.14 2.28
C GLY A 76 14.20 1.41 3.58
N GLU A 77 13.17 2.25 3.55
CA GLU A 77 12.34 2.56 4.71
C GLU A 77 10.86 2.48 4.35
N VAL A 78 10.05 1.97 5.29
CA VAL A 78 8.59 1.94 5.16
C VAL A 78 8.00 3.24 5.69
N PHE A 79 7.25 3.94 4.86
CA PHE A 79 6.50 5.12 5.25
C PHE A 79 5.04 5.01 4.76
N ASP A 80 4.16 5.86 5.30
CA ASP A 80 2.75 6.01 4.91
C ASP A 80 1.89 4.73 4.99
N ILE A 81 2.29 3.75 5.78
CA ILE A 81 1.46 2.56 5.96
C ILE A 81 0.14 2.88 6.68
N GLY A 82 -0.99 2.61 6.02
CA GLY A 82 -2.32 2.83 6.57
C GLY A 82 -2.61 1.97 7.82
N ILE A 83 -3.40 2.52 8.75
CA ILE A 83 -3.81 1.82 9.98
C ILE A 83 -4.51 0.50 9.65
N THR A 84 -5.37 0.48 8.63
CA THR A 84 -6.11 -0.72 8.20
C THR A 84 -5.16 -1.78 7.66
N THR A 85 -4.19 -1.39 6.84
CA THR A 85 -3.15 -2.27 6.29
C THR A 85 -2.34 -2.91 7.41
N ARG A 86 -1.84 -2.09 8.35
CA ARG A 86 -1.10 -2.58 9.51
C ARG A 86 -1.89 -3.59 10.36
N LYS A 87 -3.17 -3.32 10.62
CA LYS A 87 -4.06 -4.23 11.36
C LYS A 87 -4.29 -5.54 10.61
N SER A 88 -4.47 -5.50 9.30
CA SER A 88 -4.64 -6.71 8.47
C SER A 88 -3.38 -7.58 8.48
N LEU A 89 -2.21 -6.99 8.30
CA LEU A 89 -0.95 -7.71 8.37
C LEU A 89 -0.70 -8.33 9.75
N SER A 90 -0.98 -7.59 10.83
CA SER A 90 -0.89 -8.12 12.19
C SER A 90 -1.79 -9.35 12.40
N LYS A 91 -3.00 -9.35 11.84
CA LYS A 91 -3.90 -10.53 11.90
C LYS A 91 -3.36 -11.72 11.10
N TYR A 92 -2.82 -11.47 9.92
CA TYR A 92 -2.18 -12.53 9.15
C TYR A 92 -1.03 -13.18 9.92
N VAL A 93 -0.16 -12.38 10.51
CA VAL A 93 0.96 -12.87 11.34
C VAL A 93 0.45 -13.67 12.55
N SER A 94 -0.72 -13.33 13.10
CA SER A 94 -1.38 -14.10 14.17
C SER A 94 -2.15 -15.34 13.68
N GLY A 95 -2.04 -15.71 12.39
CA GLY A 95 -2.59 -16.96 11.84
C GLY A 95 -4.00 -16.83 11.23
N VAL A 96 -4.50 -15.61 11.04
CA VAL A 96 -5.80 -15.41 10.36
C VAL A 96 -5.63 -15.57 8.85
N SER A 97 -6.49 -16.38 8.22
CA SER A 97 -6.45 -16.60 6.77
C SER A 97 -6.65 -15.30 5.98
N PRO A 98 -5.88 -15.06 4.90
CA PRO A 98 -6.05 -13.89 4.02
C PRO A 98 -7.49 -13.72 3.50
N LEU A 99 -8.18 -14.82 3.23
CA LEU A 99 -9.52 -14.82 2.64
C LEU A 99 -10.62 -14.26 3.56
N ILE A 100 -10.40 -14.23 4.87
CA ILE A 100 -11.39 -13.75 5.84
C ILE A 100 -11.02 -12.41 6.47
N MET A 101 -9.85 -11.86 6.15
CA MET A 101 -9.40 -10.58 6.73
C MET A 101 -10.24 -9.39 6.28
N SER A 102 -10.82 -9.44 5.09
CA SER A 102 -11.73 -8.40 4.57
C SER A 102 -13.11 -8.43 5.23
N ALA A 103 -13.49 -9.52 5.89
CA ALA A 103 -14.80 -9.71 6.51
C ALA A 103 -14.96 -9.02 7.87
N ILE A 104 -14.13 -8.04 8.20
CA ILE A 104 -14.21 -7.34 9.49
C ILE A 104 -15.36 -6.34 9.46
N LYS A 105 -16.52 -6.80 9.96
CA LYS A 105 -17.78 -6.06 10.02
C LYS A 105 -17.79 -4.80 10.93
N ASN A 106 -16.71 -4.37 11.55
CA ASN A 106 -16.73 -3.31 12.56
C ASN A 106 -15.72 -2.18 12.37
N VAL A 107 -15.18 -1.97 11.18
CA VAL A 107 -14.55 -0.69 10.86
C VAL A 107 -15.60 0.13 10.13
N ARG A 108 -16.09 1.23 10.72
CA ARG A 108 -16.74 2.31 9.98
C ARG A 108 -15.71 2.92 9.03
N CYS A 109 -15.35 2.16 8.01
CA CYS A 109 -14.70 2.71 6.84
C CYS A 109 -15.77 3.44 6.04
N ASN A 110 -15.57 4.71 5.78
CA ASN A 110 -16.29 5.41 4.74
C ASN A 110 -16.12 4.61 3.45
N TYR A 111 -17.19 3.95 3.03
CA TYR A 111 -17.30 2.82 2.11
C TYR A 111 -16.65 3.00 0.73
N TYR A 112 -16.22 4.17 0.37
CA TYR A 112 -15.65 4.47 -0.95
C TYR A 112 -14.15 4.79 -0.95
N ARG A 113 -13.47 4.72 0.20
CA ARG A 113 -12.08 5.17 0.29
C ARG A 113 -11.06 4.11 0.72
N THR A 114 -11.55 2.95 1.16
CA THR A 114 -10.68 1.87 1.60
C THR A 114 -11.34 0.51 1.34
N VAL A 115 -11.62 0.20 0.10
CA VAL A 115 -11.46 -1.19 -0.34
C VAL A 115 -10.06 -1.55 0.12
N PRO A 116 -9.86 -2.69 0.80
CA PRO A 116 -8.58 -2.97 1.40
C PRO A 116 -7.50 -2.80 0.35
N LYS A 117 -6.66 -1.78 0.55
CA LYS A 117 -5.49 -1.52 -0.29
C LYS A 117 -4.56 -2.74 -0.36
N CYS A 118 -4.81 -3.74 0.47
CA CYS A 118 -4.12 -5.00 0.51
C CYS A 118 -4.48 -5.98 -0.63
N LEU A 119 -5.45 -5.65 -1.50
CA LEU A 119 -5.84 -6.53 -2.61
C LEU A 119 -6.35 -5.69 -3.80
N PRO A 120 -5.52 -4.84 -4.41
CA PRO A 120 -5.96 -3.97 -5.51
C PRO A 120 -6.39 -4.75 -6.77
N PHE A 121 -6.02 -6.00 -6.91
CA PHE A 121 -6.29 -6.80 -8.11
C PHE A 121 -7.46 -7.79 -7.99
N LEU A 122 -7.98 -8.07 -6.79
CA LEU A 122 -9.03 -9.08 -6.64
C LEU A 122 -10.42 -8.67 -7.16
N TYR A 123 -10.64 -7.38 -7.40
CA TYR A 123 -11.94 -6.90 -7.90
C TYR A 123 -12.13 -6.99 -9.41
N PHE A 124 -11.10 -7.36 -10.17
CA PHE A 124 -11.19 -7.42 -11.64
C PHE A 124 -11.40 -8.83 -12.20
N TYR A 125 -11.48 -9.88 -11.36
CA TYR A 125 -11.57 -11.27 -11.85
C TYR A 125 -12.61 -12.15 -11.12
N VAL A 126 -13.63 -11.57 -10.50
CA VAL A 126 -14.81 -12.30 -10.03
C VAL A 126 -16.06 -11.75 -10.68
#